data_3a3b9cce4e97c602b24f30e6fdfe99ff
#
_entry.id   3a3b9cce4e97c602b24f30e6fdfe99ff
#
_cell.length_a   1.000
_cell.length_b   1.000
_cell.length_c   1.000
_cell.angle_alpha   90.00
_cell.angle_beta   90.00
_cell.angle_gamma   90.00
#
_symmetry.space_group_name_H-M   'P 1'
#
loop_
_entity.id
_entity.type
_entity.pdbx_description
1 polymer ?
#
loop_
_entity_poly.entity_id
_entity_poly.type
_entity_poly.pdbx_seq_one_letter_code
_entity_poly.pdbx_strand_id
1 'polypeptide(L)'
;PKGVAGTYQFHIKAAGAQGSWLYLNTETDYRDRRSITVSIQPNVVAELQSKYGQPADTFFIDKKIEVTGEAKRVTIDFMSRGRATNKYYYQTHIAVSSIKQLRVIKS
;
A
#
# COMPACT_ATOMS: atom_id res chain seq x y z
N PRO A 1 9.97 15.08 -5.28
CA PRO A 1 10.39 15.37 -3.92
C PRO A 1 10.93 14.14 -3.21
N LYS A 2 11.82 14.39 -2.29
CA LYS A 2 12.38 13.30 -1.49
C LYS A 2 11.33 12.72 -0.58
N GLY A 3 11.38 11.40 -0.40
CA GLY A 3 10.54 10.74 0.58
C GLY A 3 11.07 10.94 1.99
N VAL A 4 10.25 10.58 2.93
CA VAL A 4 10.59 10.63 4.36
C VAL A 4 10.75 9.20 4.86
N ALA A 5 11.97 8.82 5.20
CA ALA A 5 12.25 7.51 5.75
C ALA A 5 11.81 7.43 7.21
N GLY A 6 11.26 6.30 7.62
CA GLY A 6 10.82 6.11 8.98
C GLY A 6 10.08 4.81 9.18
N THR A 7 9.55 4.66 10.38
CA THR A 7 8.70 3.54 10.75
C THR A 7 7.32 4.09 11.06
N TYR A 8 6.31 3.55 10.39
CA TYR A 8 4.93 4.07 10.44
C TYR A 8 3.99 2.97 10.87
N GLN A 9 2.93 3.35 11.56
CA GLN A 9 1.87 2.43 11.96
C GLN A 9 0.56 2.85 11.28
N PHE A 10 -0.12 1.88 10.67
CA PHE A 10 -1.36 2.13 9.94
C PHE A 10 -2.41 1.08 10.24
N HIS A 11 -3.67 1.53 10.27
CA HIS A 11 -4.82 0.63 10.24
C HIS A 11 -5.25 0.48 8.78
N ILE A 12 -5.21 -0.74 8.27
CA ILE A 12 -5.53 -1.01 6.86
C ILE A 12 -7.03 -1.20 6.71
N LYS A 13 -7.64 -0.38 5.87
CA LYS A 13 -9.09 -0.41 5.65
C LYS A 13 -9.47 -1.07 4.33
N ALA A 14 -8.55 -1.11 3.38
CA ALA A 14 -8.82 -1.71 2.08
C ALA A 14 -7.54 -2.31 1.51
N ALA A 15 -7.69 -3.29 0.65
CA ALA A 15 -6.58 -3.93 -0.02
C ALA A 15 -7.02 -4.31 -1.43
N GLY A 16 -6.08 -4.28 -2.37
CA GLY A 16 -6.33 -4.67 -3.74
C GLY A 16 -5.10 -5.29 -4.36
N ALA A 17 -5.32 -6.31 -5.18
CA ALA A 17 -4.26 -6.94 -5.94
C ALA A 17 -4.28 -6.39 -7.36
N GLN A 18 -3.10 -6.15 -7.92
CA GLN A 18 -2.95 -5.78 -9.31
C GLN A 18 -1.82 -6.60 -9.89
N GLY A 19 -2.19 -7.60 -10.68
CA GLY A 19 -1.25 -8.66 -11.04
C GLY A 19 -0.81 -9.38 -9.78
N SER A 20 0.51 -9.53 -9.58
CA SER A 20 1.07 -10.16 -8.38
C SER A 20 1.43 -9.16 -7.28
N TRP A 21 1.21 -7.87 -7.53
CA TRP A 21 1.41 -6.81 -6.54
C TRP A 21 0.22 -6.69 -5.61
N LEU A 22 0.48 -6.29 -4.38
CA LEU A 22 -0.57 -6.02 -3.39
C LEU A 22 -0.47 -4.58 -2.94
N TYR A 23 -1.61 -3.91 -2.85
CA TYR A 23 -1.71 -2.54 -2.37
C TYR A 23 -2.60 -2.48 -1.14
N LEU A 24 -2.06 -1.99 -0.03
CA LEU A 24 -2.82 -1.83 1.22
C LEU A 24 -3.09 -0.34 1.41
N ASN A 25 -4.34 0.00 1.71
CA ASN A 25 -4.77 1.38 1.82
C ASN A 25 -5.32 1.69 3.20
N THR A 26 -5.03 2.89 3.69
CA THR A 26 -5.50 3.34 5.00
C THR A 26 -6.91 3.93 4.94
N GLU A 27 -7.46 4.15 3.75
CA GLU A 27 -8.82 4.60 3.54
C GLU A 27 -9.54 3.63 2.61
N THR A 28 -10.88 3.56 2.70
CA THR A 28 -11.65 2.66 1.87
C THR A 28 -11.66 3.06 0.40
N ASP A 29 -11.60 4.36 0.13
CA ASP A 29 -11.47 4.87 -1.23
C ASP A 29 -9.99 5.21 -1.48
N TYR A 30 -9.35 4.48 -2.40
CA TYR A 30 -7.94 4.71 -2.71
C TYR A 30 -7.67 6.11 -3.27
N ARG A 31 -8.70 6.80 -3.77
CA ARG A 31 -8.56 8.15 -4.30
C ARG A 31 -8.62 9.22 -3.22
N ASP A 32 -8.93 8.86 -1.98
CA ASP A 32 -8.95 9.80 -0.86
C ASP A 32 -7.53 10.35 -0.66
N ARG A 33 -7.41 11.67 -0.60
CA ARG A 33 -6.10 12.33 -0.44
C ARG A 33 -5.40 11.96 0.86
N ARG A 34 -6.15 11.53 1.86
CA ARG A 34 -5.60 11.10 3.14
C ARG A 34 -5.10 9.67 3.09
N SER A 35 -5.42 8.94 2.02
CA SER A 35 -5.02 7.54 1.90
C SER A 35 -3.51 7.43 1.74
N ILE A 36 -2.94 6.50 2.51
CA ILE A 36 -1.56 6.08 2.34
C ILE A 36 -1.61 4.68 1.77
N THR A 37 -0.86 4.45 0.70
CA THR A 37 -0.81 3.16 0.02
C THR A 37 0.52 2.49 0.30
N VAL A 38 0.46 1.27 0.83
CA VAL A 38 1.65 0.42 1.01
C VAL A 38 1.66 -0.54 -0.17
N SER A 39 2.66 -0.40 -1.04
CA SER A 39 2.80 -1.25 -2.22
C SER A 39 3.78 -2.38 -1.91
N ILE A 40 3.30 -3.61 -2.05
CA ILE A 40 4.05 -4.81 -1.69
C ILE A 40 4.35 -5.59 -2.96
N GLN A 41 5.64 -5.79 -3.24
CA GLN A 41 6.04 -6.47 -4.46
C GLN A 41 5.79 -7.98 -4.39
N PRO A 42 5.70 -8.67 -5.56
CA PRO A 42 5.23 -10.06 -5.63
C PRO A 42 5.97 -11.06 -4.76
N ASN A 43 7.30 -10.96 -4.66
CA ASN A 43 8.05 -11.89 -3.82
C ASN A 43 7.70 -11.75 -2.34
N VAL A 44 7.41 -10.54 -1.88
CA VAL A 44 7.02 -10.31 -0.49
C VAL A 44 5.60 -10.77 -0.25
N VAL A 45 4.71 -10.58 -1.23
CA VAL A 45 3.34 -11.10 -1.13
C VAL A 45 3.36 -12.61 -0.92
N ALA A 46 4.17 -13.34 -1.70
CA ALA A 46 4.29 -14.78 -1.57
C ALA A 46 4.81 -15.19 -0.18
N GLU A 47 5.81 -14.48 0.34
CA GLU A 47 6.35 -14.74 1.67
C GLU A 47 5.31 -14.49 2.77
N LEU A 48 4.54 -13.42 2.64
CA LEU A 48 3.49 -13.09 3.61
C LEU A 48 2.39 -14.14 3.62
N GLN A 49 1.99 -14.63 2.46
CA GLN A 49 0.97 -15.67 2.35
C GLN A 49 1.45 -16.99 2.95
N SER A 50 2.73 -17.32 2.78
CA SER A 50 3.32 -18.48 3.43
C SER A 50 3.36 -18.31 4.94
N LYS A 51 3.73 -17.13 5.41
CA LYS A 51 3.88 -16.86 6.84
C LYS A 51 2.54 -16.92 7.58
N TYR A 52 1.49 -16.36 6.99
CA TYR A 52 0.19 -16.25 7.65
C TYR A 52 -0.81 -17.31 7.20
N GLY A 53 -0.52 -18.05 6.14
CA GLY A 53 -1.38 -19.14 5.65
C GLY A 53 -2.71 -18.67 5.07
N GLN A 54 -2.77 -17.44 4.57
CA GLN A 54 -4.00 -16.83 4.05
C GLN A 54 -3.70 -15.93 2.86
N PRO A 55 -4.68 -15.70 1.97
CA PRO A 55 -4.52 -14.71 0.91
C PRO A 55 -4.25 -13.34 1.51
N ALA A 56 -3.21 -12.67 1.00
CA ALA A 56 -2.77 -11.41 1.57
C ALA A 56 -3.77 -10.28 1.37
N ASP A 57 -4.52 -10.29 0.27
CA ASP A 57 -5.49 -9.25 -0.05
C ASP A 57 -6.68 -9.20 0.93
N THR A 58 -6.96 -10.28 1.64
CA THR A 58 -8.00 -10.31 2.66
C THR A 58 -7.43 -10.29 4.06
N PHE A 59 -6.24 -10.85 4.24
CA PHE A 59 -5.63 -10.98 5.57
C PHE A 59 -5.41 -9.63 6.27
N PHE A 60 -4.94 -8.63 5.52
CA PHE A 60 -4.54 -7.34 6.12
C PHE A 60 -5.70 -6.39 6.41
N ILE A 61 -6.89 -6.65 5.87
CA ILE A 61 -8.02 -5.76 6.11
C ILE A 61 -8.35 -5.74 7.61
N ASP A 62 -8.51 -4.54 8.14
CA ASP A 62 -8.77 -4.26 9.56
C ASP A 62 -7.60 -4.56 10.50
N LYS A 63 -6.45 -4.87 9.97
CA LYS A 63 -5.28 -5.08 10.81
C LYS A 63 -4.47 -3.80 10.96
N LYS A 64 -3.81 -3.68 12.09
CA LYS A 64 -2.85 -2.62 12.33
C LYS A 64 -1.47 -3.15 12.01
N ILE A 65 -0.77 -2.44 11.14
CA ILE A 65 0.55 -2.86 10.68
C ILE A 65 1.60 -1.82 11.00
N GLU A 66 2.84 -2.25 11.08
CA GLU A 66 3.99 -1.37 11.18
C GLU A 66 4.83 -1.55 9.92
N VAL A 67 5.14 -0.45 9.25
CA VAL A 67 5.89 -0.46 7.99
C VAL A 67 7.10 0.44 8.15
N THR A 68 8.26 -0.08 7.79
CA THR A 68 9.50 0.70 7.75
C THR A 68 9.85 0.94 6.28
N GLY A 69 10.04 2.19 5.92
CA GLY A 69 10.38 2.53 4.56
C GLY A 69 10.32 4.02 4.33
N GLU A 70 10.33 4.41 3.08
CA GLU A 70 10.31 5.80 2.69
C GLU A 70 8.92 6.17 2.16
N ALA A 71 8.27 7.10 2.84
CA ALA A 71 6.98 7.62 2.41
C ALA A 71 7.21 8.66 1.32
N LYS A 72 6.75 8.39 0.12
CA LYS A 72 6.91 9.26 -1.05
C LYS A 72 5.58 9.70 -1.57
N ARG A 73 5.50 10.97 -1.96
CA ARG A 73 4.33 11.49 -2.66
C ARG A 73 4.46 11.18 -4.14
N VAL A 74 3.43 10.57 -4.70
CA VAL A 74 3.36 10.25 -6.12
C VAL A 74 2.20 10.99 -6.75
N THR A 75 2.34 11.31 -8.03
CA THR A 75 1.31 11.98 -8.81
C THR A 75 0.48 10.92 -9.51
N ILE A 76 -0.83 11.00 -9.33
CA ILE A 76 -1.78 10.09 -10.00
C ILE A 76 -2.57 10.92 -11.00
N ASP A 77 -2.45 10.58 -12.27
CA ASP A 77 -3.18 11.26 -13.33
C ASP A 77 -4.58 10.68 -13.49
N PHE A 78 -5.55 11.57 -13.65
CA PHE A 78 -6.89 11.13 -14.00
C PHE A 78 -6.92 10.77 -15.48
N MET A 79 -7.50 9.61 -15.78
CA MET A 79 -7.65 9.12 -17.14
C MET A 79 -9.11 9.25 -17.57
N SER A 80 -9.33 9.60 -18.82
CA SER A 80 -10.64 9.62 -19.42
C SER A 80 -10.55 8.97 -20.79
N ARG A 81 -11.33 7.92 -21.02
CA ARG A 81 -11.35 7.16 -22.28
C ARG A 81 -9.95 6.70 -22.72
N GLY A 82 -9.13 6.29 -21.75
CA GLY A 82 -7.79 5.83 -22.02
C GLY A 82 -6.76 6.93 -22.26
N ARG A 83 -7.14 8.18 -22.06
CA ARG A 83 -6.24 9.34 -22.23
C ARG A 83 -6.03 10.05 -20.92
N ALA A 84 -4.80 10.53 -20.71
CA ALA A 84 -4.49 11.38 -19.56
C ALA A 84 -5.24 12.71 -19.71
N THR A 85 -5.83 13.18 -18.63
CA THR A 85 -6.48 14.49 -18.57
C THR A 85 -5.52 15.51 -17.99
N ASN A 86 -5.91 16.78 -17.90
CA ASN A 86 -5.11 17.80 -17.24
C ASN A 86 -5.27 17.78 -15.73
N LYS A 87 -6.01 16.81 -15.20
CA LYS A 87 -6.27 16.70 -13.76
C LYS A 87 -5.40 15.63 -13.13
N TYR A 88 -4.92 15.92 -11.93
CA TYR A 88 -4.13 14.97 -11.17
C TYR A 88 -4.36 15.17 -9.68
N TYR A 89 -3.94 14.19 -8.89
CA TYR A 89 -3.92 14.30 -7.44
C TYR A 89 -2.68 13.60 -6.90
N TYR A 90 -2.36 13.86 -5.64
CA TYR A 90 -1.19 13.27 -5.00
C TYR A 90 -1.61 12.18 -4.04
N GLN A 91 -0.81 11.13 -3.96
CA GLN A 91 -0.94 10.08 -2.94
C GLN A 91 0.41 9.85 -2.29
N THR A 92 0.37 9.40 -1.05
CA THR A 92 1.58 8.98 -0.36
C THR A 92 1.71 7.47 -0.47
N HIS A 93 2.85 7.00 -0.94
CA HIS A 93 3.13 5.58 -1.11
C HIS A 93 4.37 5.18 -0.31
N ILE A 94 4.33 3.97 0.26
CA ILE A 94 5.48 3.35 0.88
C ILE A 94 5.68 2.00 0.20
N ALA A 95 6.85 1.79 -0.40
CA ALA A 95 7.16 0.55 -1.09
C ALA A 95 7.76 -0.47 -0.14
N VAL A 96 7.28 -1.70 -0.20
CA VAL A 96 7.81 -2.82 0.59
C VAL A 96 8.46 -3.80 -0.37
N SER A 97 9.77 -3.92 -0.27
CA SER A 97 10.59 -4.83 -1.08
C SER A 97 11.20 -5.97 -0.27
N SER A 98 10.98 -5.98 1.04
CA SER A 98 11.44 -7.02 1.94
C SER A 98 10.40 -7.27 3.02
N ILE A 99 10.19 -8.53 3.37
CA ILE A 99 9.26 -8.91 4.44
C ILE A 99 9.64 -8.27 5.78
N LYS A 100 10.91 -7.94 5.96
CA LYS A 100 11.41 -7.31 7.20
C LYS A 100 10.86 -5.90 7.40
N GLN A 101 10.36 -5.27 6.35
CA GLN A 101 9.81 -3.92 6.42
C GLN A 101 8.39 -3.88 7.00
N LEU A 102 7.71 -5.02 7.09
CA LEU A 102 6.29 -5.07 7.40
C LEU A 102 6.01 -6.10 8.49
N ARG A 103 5.24 -5.70 9.51
CA ARG A 103 4.73 -6.66 10.49
C ARG A 103 3.35 -6.26 10.97
N VAL A 104 2.56 -7.25 11.35
CA VAL A 104 1.25 -7.03 11.97
C VAL A 104 1.49 -6.80 13.46
N ILE A 105 0.99 -5.70 14.00
CA ILE A 105 1.13 -5.36 15.41
C ILE A 105 -0.16 -5.52 16.19
N LYS A 106 -1.30 -5.60 15.47
CA LYS A 106 -2.59 -5.83 16.12
C LYS A 106 -3.60 -6.32 15.08
N SER A 107 -4.36 -7.32 15.46
CA SER A 107 -5.46 -7.85 14.66
C SER A 107 -6.77 -7.15 14.99
#